data_419dd34736e6f72f158e5a9f3841053a
#
_entry.id   419dd34736e6f72f158e5a9f3841053a
#
_cell.length_a   1.000
_cell.length_b   1.000
_cell.length_c   1.000
_cell.angle_alpha   90.00
_cell.angle_beta   90.00
_cell.angle_gamma   90.00
#
_symmetry.space_group_name_H-M   'P 1'
#
loop_
_entity.id
_entity.type
_entity.pdbx_description
1 polymer ?
#
loop_
_entity_poly.entity_id
_entity_poly.type
_entity_poly.pdbx_seq_one_letter_code
_entity_poly.pdbx_strand_id
1 'polypeptide(L)'
;MKKHAIIPIFIPHEGCPNDCVFCNQKKITARQAPVHADDVRRIIEDYLPTLTGRGIETIEVAFFGGSFTGIPMEEQSEYLAVAKEYKDRGQIDKIHLSTRPDYISQEILDNLEYYGVDVIELGVQSFDEEVLKASNRGHSSEIVYKSCEMIKSYGFELGIQLMIGLPKDTKEKSICSAKEAVKIGPSIARLYPTVIIDDTELLAMYNRGEYEALSQEAAVETTKEMYKILTTAGINVIRVGLKSTDIINENGAVTGGTYHPAFRQLVEGAIAQEMLEEKMLKLDISQKGTKVTFESCGASFSNMVGNNKCNKLYFAGKYPHISFKYAVNNELEEGEYEVKLVEQ
;
A
#
# COMPACT_ATOMS: atom_id res chain seq x y z
N MET A 1 7.11 -18.85 -3.48
CA MET A 1 7.65 -18.53 -2.12
C MET A 1 7.95 -17.04 -2.07
N LYS A 2 7.72 -16.35 -0.94
CA LYS A 2 8.13 -14.93 -0.81
C LYS A 2 9.66 -14.85 -0.91
N LYS A 3 10.15 -14.05 -1.83
CA LYS A 3 11.60 -13.80 -2.02
C LYS A 3 12.11 -12.60 -1.23
N HIS A 4 11.21 -11.76 -0.70
CA HIS A 4 11.51 -10.54 0.04
C HIS A 4 10.84 -10.59 1.43
N ALA A 5 11.60 -10.27 2.48
CA ALA A 5 11.12 -10.18 3.84
C ALA A 5 11.46 -8.81 4.44
N ILE A 6 10.53 -8.27 5.23
CA ILE A 6 10.69 -7.00 5.93
C ILE A 6 10.70 -7.27 7.43
N ILE A 7 11.72 -6.76 8.12
CA ILE A 7 11.81 -6.66 9.57
C ILE A 7 11.27 -5.27 9.94
N PRO A 8 10.01 -5.15 10.41
CA PRO A 8 9.42 -3.85 10.69
C PRO A 8 9.81 -3.34 12.07
N ILE A 9 10.31 -2.12 12.12
CA ILE A 9 10.59 -1.39 13.35
C ILE A 9 9.64 -0.21 13.40
N PHE A 10 8.73 -0.20 14.37
CA PHE A 10 7.75 0.87 14.51
C PHE A 10 8.29 1.94 15.47
N ILE A 11 8.57 3.11 14.91
CA ILE A 11 8.93 4.30 15.68
C ILE A 11 7.64 4.96 16.18
N PRO A 12 7.47 5.17 17.48
CA PRO A 12 6.29 5.87 18.00
C PRO A 12 6.24 7.33 17.57
N HIS A 13 5.11 7.97 17.78
CA HIS A 13 4.69 9.28 17.25
C HIS A 13 5.52 10.50 17.69
N GLU A 14 6.78 10.36 18.07
CA GLU A 14 7.59 11.44 18.62
C GLU A 14 8.05 12.47 17.57
N GLY A 15 8.07 12.12 16.30
CA GLY A 15 8.58 12.99 15.22
C GLY A 15 7.51 13.72 14.40
N CYS A 16 6.23 13.72 14.76
CA CYS A 16 5.20 14.30 13.92
C CYS A 16 4.45 15.43 14.63
N PRO A 17 4.70 16.72 14.33
CA PRO A 17 4.06 17.87 14.99
C PRO A 17 2.64 18.13 14.49
N ASN A 18 2.22 17.53 13.37
CA ASN A 18 0.92 17.73 12.76
C ASN A 18 -0.02 16.58 13.10
N ASP A 19 -1.13 16.91 13.74
CA ASP A 19 -2.24 15.99 13.97
C ASP A 19 -3.09 15.91 12.69
N CYS A 20 -2.66 15.07 11.73
CA CYS A 20 -3.49 14.78 10.56
C CYS A 20 -4.83 14.21 11.03
N VAL A 21 -5.94 14.69 10.47
CA VAL A 21 -7.29 14.37 10.95
C VAL A 21 -7.60 12.87 11.02
N PHE A 22 -6.94 12.05 10.18
CA PHE A 22 -7.15 10.61 10.07
C PHE A 22 -6.18 9.78 10.93
N CYS A 23 -5.22 10.42 11.63
CA CYS A 23 -4.08 9.71 12.20
C CYS A 23 -4.21 9.53 13.71
N ASN A 24 -4.04 8.29 14.16
CA ASN A 24 -3.80 7.96 15.56
C ASN A 24 -2.67 6.93 15.63
N GLN A 25 -1.43 7.41 15.67
CA GLN A 25 -0.25 6.55 15.64
C GLN A 25 -0.19 5.59 16.83
N LYS A 26 -0.68 5.98 18.00
CA LYS A 26 -0.71 5.10 19.20
C LYS A 26 -1.55 3.85 18.95
N LYS A 27 -2.65 3.98 18.20
CA LYS A 27 -3.52 2.84 17.83
C LYS A 27 -3.00 2.09 16.60
N ILE A 28 -2.44 2.80 15.62
CA ILE A 28 -1.94 2.19 14.38
C ILE A 28 -0.72 1.32 14.64
N THR A 29 0.22 1.76 15.48
CA THR A 29 1.48 1.03 15.75
C THR A 29 1.39 0.03 16.90
N ALA A 30 0.33 0.09 17.71
CA ALA A 30 0.16 -0.70 18.94
C ALA A 30 1.32 -0.52 19.96
N ARG A 31 2.16 0.50 19.82
CA ARG A 31 3.29 0.82 20.71
C ARG A 31 3.04 2.13 21.43
N GLN A 32 3.31 2.13 22.73
CA GLN A 32 3.16 3.29 23.62
C GLN A 32 4.48 3.77 24.23
N ALA A 33 5.53 2.96 24.15
CA ALA A 33 6.82 3.28 24.73
C ALA A 33 7.81 3.76 23.65
N PRO A 34 8.72 4.68 23.97
CA PRO A 34 9.84 5.05 23.10
C PRO A 34 10.62 3.81 22.65
N VAL A 35 11.20 3.89 21.47
CA VAL A 35 12.11 2.87 20.94
C VAL A 35 13.54 3.34 21.25
N HIS A 36 14.41 2.42 21.67
CA HIS A 36 15.83 2.67 21.86
C HIS A 36 16.64 1.79 20.89
N ALA A 37 17.91 2.14 20.68
CA ALA A 37 18.81 1.37 19.81
C ALA A 37 18.87 -0.12 20.17
N ASP A 38 18.79 -0.46 21.46
CA ASP A 38 18.74 -1.85 21.94
C ASP A 38 17.45 -2.58 21.53
N ASP A 39 16.33 -1.87 21.42
CA ASP A 39 15.08 -2.46 20.91
C ASP A 39 15.19 -2.75 19.41
N VAL A 40 15.82 -1.84 18.65
CA VAL A 40 16.11 -2.06 17.21
C VAL A 40 16.93 -3.33 17.05
N ARG A 41 18.01 -3.48 17.82
CA ARG A 41 18.88 -4.66 17.82
C ARG A 41 18.10 -5.93 18.14
N ARG A 42 17.37 -5.93 19.24
CA ARG A 42 16.57 -7.08 19.68
C ARG A 42 15.55 -7.48 18.62
N ILE A 43 14.85 -6.55 18.00
CA ILE A 43 13.86 -6.85 16.95
C ILE A 43 14.54 -7.53 15.75
N ILE A 44 15.69 -7.02 15.31
CA ILE A 44 16.44 -7.63 14.20
C ILE A 44 16.85 -9.05 14.58
N GLU A 45 17.41 -9.26 15.77
CA GLU A 45 17.86 -10.56 16.27
C GLU A 45 16.72 -11.57 16.43
N ASP A 46 15.53 -11.13 16.84
CA ASP A 46 14.33 -11.98 16.96
C ASP A 46 13.81 -12.43 15.58
N TYR A 47 13.90 -11.54 14.56
CA TYR A 47 13.38 -11.83 13.23
C TYR A 47 14.33 -12.67 12.37
N LEU A 48 15.63 -12.40 12.37
CA LEU A 48 16.62 -13.04 11.50
C LEU A 48 16.55 -14.58 11.53
N PRO A 49 16.49 -15.25 12.71
CA PRO A 49 16.36 -16.71 12.75
C PRO A 49 15.08 -17.24 12.08
N THR A 50 14.01 -16.47 12.12
CA THR A 50 12.74 -16.86 11.50
C THR A 50 12.77 -16.81 9.98
N LEU A 51 13.73 -16.13 9.38
CA LEU A 51 13.89 -15.95 7.93
C LEU A 51 14.88 -16.97 7.34
N THR A 52 15.75 -17.53 8.16
CA THR A 52 16.77 -18.48 7.73
C THR A 52 16.14 -19.76 7.13
N GLY A 53 16.66 -20.21 6.00
CA GLY A 53 16.22 -21.45 5.34
C GLY A 53 14.89 -21.33 4.57
N ARG A 54 14.28 -20.16 4.48
CA ARG A 54 13.02 -19.94 3.76
C ARG A 54 13.18 -19.53 2.29
N GLY A 55 14.41 -19.48 1.77
CA GLY A 55 14.67 -19.03 0.39
C GLY A 55 14.36 -17.55 0.18
N ILE A 56 14.53 -16.73 1.23
CA ILE A 56 14.43 -15.28 1.15
C ILE A 56 15.68 -14.76 0.45
N GLU A 57 15.49 -13.96 -0.61
CA GLU A 57 16.57 -13.38 -1.41
C GLU A 57 16.95 -11.97 -0.92
N THR A 58 15.99 -11.25 -0.33
CA THR A 58 16.18 -9.89 0.16
C THR A 58 15.57 -9.74 1.54
N ILE A 59 16.37 -9.35 2.52
CA ILE A 59 15.94 -9.00 3.88
C ILE A 59 16.09 -7.50 4.06
N GLU A 60 15.02 -6.84 4.43
CA GLU A 60 14.95 -5.40 4.61
C GLU A 60 14.60 -5.05 6.05
N VAL A 61 15.36 -4.16 6.68
CA VAL A 61 14.97 -3.49 7.93
C VAL A 61 14.22 -2.22 7.56
N ALA A 62 12.99 -2.07 8.03
CA ALA A 62 12.15 -0.94 7.67
C ALA A 62 11.61 -0.21 8.90
N PHE A 63 11.90 1.08 8.99
CA PHE A 63 11.42 1.99 10.03
C PHE A 63 10.09 2.60 9.61
N PHE A 64 9.02 2.23 10.29
CA PHE A 64 7.65 2.66 10.03
C PHE A 64 7.04 3.36 11.26
N GLY A 65 5.83 3.88 11.12
CA GLY A 65 5.04 4.50 12.18
C GLY A 65 4.95 5.99 12.03
N GLY A 66 5.64 6.74 12.89
CA GLY A 66 5.77 8.21 12.79
C GLY A 66 6.64 8.63 11.61
N SER A 67 6.96 9.91 11.53
CA SER A 67 7.93 10.42 10.54
C SER A 67 9.34 10.18 11.03
N PHE A 68 10.05 9.21 10.44
CA PHE A 68 11.40 8.84 10.87
C PHE A 68 12.36 10.07 10.90
N THR A 69 12.38 10.86 9.85
CA THR A 69 13.25 12.05 9.76
C THR A 69 12.74 13.27 10.55
N GLY A 70 11.60 13.12 11.23
CA GLY A 70 11.07 14.12 12.14
C GLY A 70 11.50 13.95 13.60
N ILE A 71 12.13 12.82 13.96
CA ILE A 71 12.74 12.62 15.29
C ILE A 71 14.11 13.30 15.34
N PRO A 72 14.67 13.55 16.54
CA PRO A 72 16.00 14.15 16.68
C PRO A 72 17.08 13.41 15.88
N MET A 73 17.99 14.14 15.26
CA MET A 73 19.06 13.59 14.41
C MET A 73 19.92 12.57 15.14
N GLU A 74 20.16 12.76 16.42
CA GLU A 74 20.93 11.84 17.27
C GLU A 74 20.23 10.48 17.36
N GLU A 75 18.90 10.46 17.62
CA GLU A 75 18.13 9.23 17.68
C GLU A 75 18.02 8.55 16.31
N GLN A 76 17.84 9.32 15.21
CA GLN A 76 17.91 8.76 13.85
C GLN A 76 19.22 8.00 13.65
N SER A 77 20.33 8.63 14.02
CA SER A 77 21.69 8.12 13.87
C SER A 77 21.92 6.86 14.71
N GLU A 78 21.42 6.81 15.93
CA GLU A 78 21.50 5.63 16.80
C GLU A 78 20.78 4.43 16.20
N TYR A 79 19.55 4.62 15.70
CA TYR A 79 18.75 3.52 15.10
C TYR A 79 19.36 3.03 13.78
N LEU A 80 19.80 3.97 12.94
CA LEU A 80 20.44 3.66 11.67
C LEU A 80 21.79 2.98 11.85
N ALA A 81 22.57 3.35 12.87
CA ALA A 81 23.85 2.69 13.18
C ALA A 81 23.66 1.22 13.48
N VAL A 82 22.60 0.85 14.22
CA VAL A 82 22.28 -0.56 14.47
C VAL A 82 21.94 -1.29 13.18
N ALA A 83 21.03 -0.73 12.36
CA ALA A 83 20.64 -1.37 11.10
C ALA A 83 21.86 -1.52 10.16
N LYS A 84 22.69 -0.48 10.06
CA LYS A 84 23.94 -0.50 9.27
C LYS A 84 24.89 -1.61 9.71
N GLU A 85 25.04 -1.86 11.02
CA GLU A 85 25.88 -2.95 11.55
C GLU A 85 25.48 -4.30 10.96
N TYR A 86 24.17 -4.61 10.89
CA TYR A 86 23.68 -5.86 10.29
C TYR A 86 23.81 -5.88 8.77
N LYS A 87 23.68 -4.73 8.13
CA LYS A 87 23.89 -4.58 6.68
C LYS A 87 25.35 -4.82 6.31
N ASP A 88 26.28 -4.20 7.03
CA ASP A 88 27.72 -4.35 6.81
C ASP A 88 28.21 -5.80 7.05
N ARG A 89 27.49 -6.56 7.90
CA ARG A 89 27.73 -8.00 8.11
C ARG A 89 27.05 -8.89 7.05
N GLY A 90 26.30 -8.32 6.11
CA GLY A 90 25.55 -9.07 5.08
C GLY A 90 24.39 -9.89 5.64
N GLN A 91 23.83 -9.51 6.79
CA GLN A 91 22.70 -10.17 7.42
C GLN A 91 21.35 -9.56 6.99
N ILE A 92 21.38 -8.32 6.52
CA ILE A 92 20.28 -7.65 5.84
C ILE A 92 20.80 -7.00 4.56
N ASP A 93 19.92 -6.79 3.60
CA ASP A 93 20.25 -6.24 2.28
C ASP A 93 19.93 -4.76 2.16
N LYS A 94 18.81 -4.32 2.76
CA LYS A 94 18.30 -2.95 2.62
C LYS A 94 17.87 -2.34 3.95
N ILE A 95 18.04 -1.02 4.03
CA ILE A 95 17.47 -0.15 5.08
C ILE A 95 16.44 0.76 4.41
N HIS A 96 15.22 0.71 4.91
CA HIS A 96 14.07 1.46 4.41
C HIS A 96 13.49 2.32 5.53
N LEU A 97 12.99 3.50 5.21
CA LEU A 97 12.26 4.33 6.16
C LEU A 97 11.07 5.03 5.52
N SER A 98 10.05 5.30 6.35
CA SER A 98 8.90 6.11 5.95
C SER A 98 8.95 7.46 6.66
N THR A 99 8.69 8.52 5.92
CA THR A 99 8.68 9.87 6.47
C THR A 99 7.74 10.80 5.71
N ARG A 100 7.65 12.05 6.17
CA ARG A 100 6.88 13.13 5.54
C ARG A 100 7.74 13.89 4.54
N PRO A 101 7.14 14.46 3.47
CA PRO A 101 7.88 15.26 2.51
C PRO A 101 8.55 16.51 3.12
N ASP A 102 7.90 17.15 4.08
CA ASP A 102 8.37 18.38 4.72
C ASP A 102 9.53 18.17 5.73
N TYR A 103 9.94 16.93 5.97
CA TYR A 103 11.10 16.55 6.79
C TYR A 103 12.28 16.01 5.97
N ILE A 104 12.39 16.45 4.73
CA ILE A 104 13.54 16.17 3.86
C ILE A 104 14.36 17.45 3.71
N SER A 105 15.63 17.38 4.07
CA SER A 105 16.63 18.42 3.89
C SER A 105 17.95 17.82 3.47
N GLN A 106 18.89 18.63 3.00
CA GLN A 106 20.23 18.16 2.65
C GLN A 106 20.91 17.46 3.83
N GLU A 107 20.87 18.08 5.01
CA GLU A 107 21.46 17.52 6.24
C GLU A 107 20.87 16.14 6.59
N ILE A 108 19.55 15.98 6.44
CA ILE A 108 18.87 14.67 6.62
C ILE A 108 19.38 13.67 5.59
N LEU A 109 19.43 14.04 4.32
CA LEU A 109 19.85 13.09 3.26
C LEU A 109 21.33 12.70 3.39
N ASP A 110 22.21 13.63 3.78
CA ASP A 110 23.61 13.35 4.08
C ASP A 110 23.74 12.31 5.22
N ASN A 111 22.93 12.46 6.28
CA ASN A 111 22.89 11.50 7.38
C ASN A 111 22.38 10.11 6.93
N LEU A 112 21.31 10.08 6.14
CA LEU A 112 20.75 8.83 5.62
C LEU A 112 21.73 8.10 4.69
N GLU A 113 22.44 8.84 3.83
CA GLU A 113 23.48 8.30 2.95
C GLU A 113 24.65 7.73 3.77
N TYR A 114 25.13 8.45 4.80
CA TYR A 114 26.19 7.99 5.69
C TYR A 114 25.88 6.64 6.34
N TYR A 115 24.63 6.44 6.75
CA TYR A 115 24.19 5.17 7.35
C TYR A 115 23.75 4.12 6.32
N GLY A 116 23.84 4.39 5.03
CA GLY A 116 23.57 3.43 3.96
C GLY A 116 22.09 3.06 3.83
N VAL A 117 21.20 4.03 4.02
CA VAL A 117 19.77 3.88 3.70
C VAL A 117 19.63 3.65 2.21
N ASP A 118 18.69 2.78 1.82
CA ASP A 118 18.43 2.44 0.41
C ASP A 118 17.11 3.02 -0.08
N VAL A 119 16.06 3.00 0.77
CA VAL A 119 14.69 3.32 0.37
C VAL A 119 14.11 4.39 1.28
N ILE A 120 13.59 5.45 0.69
CA ILE A 120 12.85 6.51 1.40
C ILE A 120 11.43 6.55 0.85
N GLU A 121 10.45 6.22 1.70
CA GLU A 121 9.03 6.24 1.37
C GLU A 121 8.38 7.52 1.91
N LEU A 122 7.82 8.34 1.03
CA LEU A 122 7.14 9.58 1.41
C LEU A 122 5.64 9.38 1.61
N GLY A 123 5.15 9.75 2.79
CA GLY A 123 3.74 9.85 3.10
C GLY A 123 3.10 11.06 2.43
N VAL A 124 2.94 11.06 1.13
CA VAL A 124 2.36 12.14 0.33
C VAL A 124 0.87 12.31 0.59
N GLN A 125 0.13 11.21 0.58
CA GLN A 125 -1.31 11.03 0.75
C GLN A 125 -2.14 11.56 -0.42
N SER A 126 -1.95 12.81 -0.86
CA SER A 126 -2.61 13.44 -2.01
C SER A 126 -1.69 14.50 -2.64
N PHE A 127 -1.91 14.82 -3.91
CA PHE A 127 -1.32 15.98 -4.58
C PHE A 127 -2.31 17.16 -4.71
N ASP A 128 -3.56 16.98 -4.25
CA ASP A 128 -4.57 18.04 -4.27
C ASP A 128 -4.48 18.91 -3.02
N GLU A 129 -4.31 20.22 -3.20
CA GLU A 129 -4.10 21.17 -2.10
C GLU A 129 -5.32 21.28 -1.16
N GLU A 130 -6.54 21.14 -1.70
CA GLU A 130 -7.75 21.17 -0.88
C GLU A 130 -7.82 19.93 0.02
N VAL A 131 -7.47 18.76 -0.50
CA VAL A 131 -7.41 17.50 0.25
C VAL A 131 -6.32 17.55 1.31
N LEU A 132 -5.12 18.03 0.97
CA LEU A 132 -4.01 18.18 1.91
C LEU A 132 -4.38 19.12 3.06
N LYS A 133 -5.00 20.26 2.75
CA LYS A 133 -5.46 21.23 3.74
C LYS A 133 -6.59 20.67 4.61
N ALA A 134 -7.60 20.06 4.02
CA ALA A 134 -8.74 19.49 4.74
C ALA A 134 -8.32 18.31 5.65
N SER A 135 -7.24 17.62 5.30
CA SER A 135 -6.67 16.52 6.08
C SER A 135 -5.64 16.97 7.11
N ASN A 136 -5.40 18.27 7.25
CA ASN A 136 -4.38 18.86 8.14
C ASN A 136 -2.98 18.26 7.94
N ARG A 137 -2.56 18.07 6.66
CA ARG A 137 -1.25 17.49 6.34
C ARG A 137 -0.09 18.41 6.70
N GLY A 138 -0.27 19.73 6.69
CA GLY A 138 0.74 20.74 7.04
C GLY A 138 1.81 20.98 5.97
N HIS A 139 1.74 20.31 4.83
CA HIS A 139 2.62 20.55 3.67
C HIS A 139 1.82 20.71 2.37
N SER A 140 2.42 21.34 1.38
CA SER A 140 1.87 21.50 0.02
C SER A 140 2.39 20.42 -0.94
N SER A 141 1.78 20.32 -2.10
CA SER A 141 2.26 19.47 -3.20
C SER A 141 3.63 19.93 -3.73
N GLU A 142 3.93 21.23 -3.70
CA GLU A 142 5.24 21.78 -4.09
C GLU A 142 6.39 21.18 -3.26
N ILE A 143 6.19 21.06 -1.94
CA ILE A 143 7.16 20.40 -1.05
C ILE A 143 7.36 18.94 -1.43
N VAL A 144 6.29 18.24 -1.83
CA VAL A 144 6.38 16.84 -2.30
C VAL A 144 7.31 16.74 -3.50
N TYR A 145 7.10 17.56 -4.55
CA TYR A 145 7.96 17.53 -5.75
C TYR A 145 9.42 17.80 -5.40
N LYS A 146 9.67 18.85 -4.61
CA LYS A 146 11.02 19.22 -4.16
C LYS A 146 11.71 18.07 -3.42
N SER A 147 11.01 17.46 -2.46
CA SER A 147 11.56 16.36 -1.66
C SER A 147 11.85 15.12 -2.52
N CYS A 148 10.97 14.80 -3.47
CA CYS A 148 11.18 13.70 -4.41
C CYS A 148 12.42 13.93 -5.29
N GLU A 149 12.61 15.15 -5.80
CA GLU A 149 13.81 15.51 -6.58
C GLU A 149 15.09 15.39 -5.74
N MET A 150 15.06 15.88 -4.50
CA MET A 150 16.21 15.78 -3.59
C MET A 150 16.56 14.32 -3.30
N ILE A 151 15.59 13.48 -2.94
CA ILE A 151 15.79 12.05 -2.68
C ILE A 151 16.41 11.34 -3.89
N LYS A 152 15.87 11.59 -5.08
CA LYS A 152 16.38 10.99 -6.33
C LYS A 152 17.78 11.48 -6.67
N SER A 153 18.13 12.74 -6.37
CA SER A 153 19.46 13.28 -6.65
C SER A 153 20.56 12.62 -5.82
N TYR A 154 20.22 12.06 -4.66
CA TYR A 154 21.13 11.28 -3.82
C TYR A 154 21.21 9.78 -4.25
N GLY A 155 20.34 9.36 -5.18
CA GLY A 155 20.32 7.96 -5.65
C GLY A 155 19.52 7.01 -4.78
N PHE A 156 18.77 7.50 -3.80
CA PHE A 156 17.86 6.67 -3.00
C PHE A 156 16.70 6.14 -3.85
N GLU A 157 16.26 4.93 -3.54
CA GLU A 157 15.01 4.39 -4.05
C GLU A 157 13.82 5.15 -3.43
N LEU A 158 13.00 5.75 -4.29
CA LEU A 158 11.85 6.55 -3.85
C LEU A 158 10.59 5.70 -3.78
N GLY A 159 9.90 5.75 -2.64
CA GLY A 159 8.55 5.25 -2.44
C GLY A 159 7.54 6.37 -2.24
N ILE A 160 6.30 6.17 -2.69
CA ILE A 160 5.19 7.11 -2.47
C ILE A 160 3.99 6.38 -1.87
N GLN A 161 3.46 6.92 -0.78
CA GLN A 161 2.19 6.48 -0.20
C GLN A 161 1.09 7.46 -0.54
N LEU A 162 -0.04 6.96 -1.08
CA LEU A 162 -1.26 7.72 -1.37
C LEU A 162 -2.43 7.16 -0.57
N MET A 163 -3.36 8.05 -0.23
CA MET A 163 -4.63 7.69 0.42
C MET A 163 -5.82 8.05 -0.48
N ILE A 164 -6.90 7.31 -0.31
CA ILE A 164 -8.14 7.44 -1.09
C ILE A 164 -9.29 7.75 -0.13
N GLY A 165 -10.12 8.74 -0.46
CA GLY A 165 -11.29 9.09 0.33
C GLY A 165 -10.98 9.92 1.58
N LEU A 166 -9.93 10.72 1.56
CA LEU A 166 -9.66 11.75 2.55
C LEU A 166 -10.74 12.86 2.52
N PRO A 167 -10.87 13.72 3.54
CA PRO A 167 -11.75 14.87 3.48
C PRO A 167 -11.51 15.72 2.21
N LYS A 168 -12.59 16.04 1.50
CA LYS A 168 -12.58 16.76 0.20
C LYS A 168 -11.95 16.01 -0.97
N ASP A 169 -11.60 14.74 -0.80
CA ASP A 169 -11.14 13.90 -1.91
C ASP A 169 -12.32 13.48 -2.80
N THR A 170 -12.01 13.24 -4.08
CA THR A 170 -12.92 12.66 -5.07
C THR A 170 -12.17 11.61 -5.89
N LYS A 171 -12.90 10.78 -6.62
CA LYS A 171 -12.27 9.81 -7.54
C LYS A 171 -11.30 10.49 -8.51
N GLU A 172 -11.67 11.65 -9.05
CA GLU A 172 -10.85 12.42 -10.01
C GLU A 172 -9.56 12.93 -9.36
N LYS A 173 -9.64 13.45 -8.12
CA LYS A 173 -8.46 13.92 -7.36
C LYS A 173 -7.51 12.79 -7.00
N SER A 174 -8.05 11.66 -6.56
CA SER A 174 -7.29 10.44 -6.31
C SER A 174 -6.56 9.95 -7.59
N ILE A 175 -7.27 9.88 -8.72
CA ILE A 175 -6.70 9.51 -10.02
C ILE A 175 -5.64 10.53 -10.47
N CYS A 176 -5.87 11.83 -10.26
CA CYS A 176 -4.88 12.87 -10.54
C CYS A 176 -3.62 12.65 -9.70
N SER A 177 -3.78 12.35 -8.41
CA SER A 177 -2.65 12.04 -7.50
C SER A 177 -1.83 10.83 -7.99
N ALA A 178 -2.47 9.77 -8.50
CA ALA A 178 -1.75 8.66 -9.10
C ALA A 178 -0.98 9.05 -10.37
N LYS A 179 -1.55 9.91 -11.21
CA LYS A 179 -0.87 10.44 -12.41
C LYS A 179 0.32 11.34 -12.07
N GLU A 180 0.20 12.17 -11.03
CA GLU A 180 1.33 12.98 -10.54
C GLU A 180 2.45 12.09 -9.99
N ALA A 181 2.11 11.02 -9.24
CA ALA A 181 3.10 10.04 -8.81
C ALA A 181 3.82 9.38 -10.01
N VAL A 182 3.10 9.05 -11.10
CA VAL A 182 3.73 8.51 -12.32
C VAL A 182 4.73 9.50 -12.92
N LYS A 183 4.43 10.81 -12.96
CA LYS A 183 5.36 11.83 -13.47
C LYS A 183 6.65 11.91 -12.65
N ILE A 184 6.53 11.73 -11.33
CA ILE A 184 7.69 11.69 -10.42
C ILE A 184 8.51 10.41 -10.65
N GLY A 185 7.86 9.28 -10.93
CA GLY A 185 8.51 8.00 -11.20
C GLY A 185 9.16 7.36 -9.97
N PRO A 186 8.42 7.11 -8.88
CA PRO A 186 8.90 6.30 -7.76
C PRO A 186 9.03 4.84 -8.20
N SER A 187 9.89 4.06 -7.54
CA SER A 187 10.00 2.62 -7.79
C SER A 187 8.89 1.82 -7.11
N ILE A 188 8.43 2.30 -5.95
CA ILE A 188 7.39 1.64 -5.17
C ILE A 188 6.26 2.61 -4.79
N ALA A 189 5.05 2.05 -4.62
CA ALA A 189 3.90 2.78 -4.14
C ALA A 189 3.08 1.97 -3.12
N ARG A 190 2.33 2.71 -2.28
CA ARG A 190 1.29 2.15 -1.41
C ARG A 190 0.00 2.92 -1.58
N LEU A 191 -1.13 2.19 -1.57
CA LEU A 191 -2.47 2.74 -1.69
C LEU A 191 -3.30 2.37 -0.45
N TYR A 192 -3.78 3.36 0.27
CA TYR A 192 -4.58 3.15 1.48
C TYR A 192 -5.95 3.81 1.37
N PRO A 193 -7.04 3.03 1.40
CA PRO A 193 -8.36 3.61 1.60
C PRO A 193 -8.42 4.22 3.01
N THR A 194 -9.11 5.34 3.14
CA THR A 194 -9.30 6.02 4.42
C THR A 194 -10.23 5.19 5.30
N VAL A 195 -9.78 4.90 6.51
CA VAL A 195 -10.58 4.29 7.56
C VAL A 195 -10.74 5.27 8.72
N ILE A 196 -11.88 5.22 9.38
CA ILE A 196 -12.18 6.06 10.54
C ILE A 196 -11.70 5.31 11.78
N ILE A 197 -10.66 5.85 12.40
CA ILE A 197 -10.05 5.27 13.61
C ILE A 197 -10.53 6.06 14.83
N ASP A 198 -10.77 5.37 15.94
CA ASP A 198 -11.16 5.97 17.19
C ASP A 198 -10.15 7.03 17.67
N ASP A 199 -10.68 8.02 18.41
CA ASP A 199 -9.90 9.13 18.97
C ASP A 199 -9.13 9.93 17.87
N THR A 200 -9.76 10.12 16.70
CA THR A 200 -9.25 10.97 15.63
C THR A 200 -10.21 12.14 15.36
N GLU A 201 -9.67 13.25 14.83
CA GLU A 201 -10.52 14.35 14.36
C GLU A 201 -11.43 13.89 13.19
N LEU A 202 -10.98 12.93 12.37
CA LEU A 202 -11.82 12.36 11.30
C LEU A 202 -13.09 11.70 11.86
N LEU A 203 -13.00 10.99 12.99
CA LEU A 203 -14.17 10.44 13.68
C LEU A 203 -15.09 11.57 14.18
N ALA A 204 -14.53 12.64 14.72
CA ALA A 204 -15.31 13.79 15.15
C ALA A 204 -16.02 14.46 13.97
N MET A 205 -15.34 14.66 12.83
CA MET A 205 -15.91 15.16 11.58
C MET A 205 -17.04 14.26 11.06
N TYR A 206 -16.85 12.95 11.09
CA TYR A 206 -17.86 11.97 10.70
C TYR A 206 -19.12 12.08 11.58
N ASN A 207 -18.94 12.14 12.90
CA ASN A 207 -20.05 12.26 13.85
C ASN A 207 -20.81 13.60 13.71
N ARG A 208 -20.14 14.68 13.26
CA ARG A 208 -20.76 15.99 12.99
C ARG A 208 -21.40 16.08 11.59
N GLY A 209 -21.25 15.04 10.76
CA GLY A 209 -21.72 15.06 9.36
C GLY A 209 -20.88 15.94 8.42
N GLU A 210 -19.65 16.28 8.83
CA GLU A 210 -18.71 17.10 8.03
C GLU A 210 -17.85 16.24 7.07
N TYR A 211 -17.80 14.94 7.31
CA TYR A 211 -17.11 13.95 6.51
C TYR A 211 -18.01 12.73 6.26
N GLU A 212 -18.03 12.25 5.03
CA GLU A 212 -18.68 11.02 4.63
C GLU A 212 -17.63 10.04 4.11
N ALA A 213 -17.60 8.83 4.70
CA ALA A 213 -16.69 7.80 4.27
C ALA A 213 -17.13 7.19 2.93
N LEU A 214 -16.19 6.85 2.07
CA LEU A 214 -16.49 6.10 0.84
C LEU A 214 -17.15 4.76 1.16
N SER A 215 -18.09 4.32 0.31
CA SER A 215 -18.52 2.94 0.32
C SER A 215 -17.37 2.01 -0.09
N GLN A 216 -17.46 0.73 0.28
CA GLN A 216 -16.44 -0.24 -0.11
C GLN A 216 -16.30 -0.33 -1.63
N GLU A 217 -17.41 -0.29 -2.36
CA GLU A 217 -17.43 -0.36 -3.82
C GLU A 217 -16.74 0.86 -4.43
N ALA A 218 -17.03 2.06 -3.95
CA ALA A 218 -16.41 3.30 -4.43
C ALA A 218 -14.90 3.32 -4.14
N ALA A 219 -14.49 2.86 -2.95
CA ALA A 219 -13.08 2.77 -2.59
C ALA A 219 -12.33 1.72 -3.44
N VAL A 220 -12.91 0.54 -3.67
CA VAL A 220 -12.34 -0.50 -4.54
C VAL A 220 -12.21 0.03 -5.97
N GLU A 221 -13.25 0.68 -6.51
CA GLU A 221 -13.25 1.20 -7.88
C GLU A 221 -12.19 2.29 -8.07
N THR A 222 -12.08 3.24 -7.13
CA THR A 222 -11.07 4.31 -7.20
C THR A 222 -9.66 3.73 -7.07
N THR A 223 -9.45 2.82 -6.10
CA THR A 223 -8.15 2.18 -5.89
C THR A 223 -7.74 1.32 -7.09
N LYS A 224 -8.68 0.62 -7.73
CA LYS A 224 -8.47 -0.14 -8.97
C LYS A 224 -7.88 0.74 -10.08
N GLU A 225 -8.48 1.91 -10.32
CA GLU A 225 -7.99 2.82 -11.35
C GLU A 225 -6.59 3.36 -11.02
N MET A 226 -6.34 3.77 -9.77
CA MET A 226 -5.01 4.21 -9.33
C MET A 226 -3.98 3.08 -9.47
N TYR A 227 -4.33 1.86 -9.06
CA TYR A 227 -3.47 0.68 -9.17
C TYR A 227 -3.07 0.41 -10.62
N LYS A 228 -4.04 0.43 -11.55
CA LYS A 228 -3.80 0.26 -12.99
C LYS A 228 -2.86 1.34 -13.53
N ILE A 229 -3.07 2.60 -13.17
CA ILE A 229 -2.21 3.73 -13.61
C ILE A 229 -0.77 3.51 -13.16
N LEU A 230 -0.56 3.19 -11.89
CA LEU A 230 0.78 3.01 -11.31
C LEU A 230 1.49 1.78 -11.89
N THR A 231 0.82 0.64 -11.96
CA THR A 231 1.41 -0.61 -12.44
C THR A 231 1.70 -0.58 -13.94
N THR A 232 0.85 0.07 -14.74
CA THR A 232 1.10 0.28 -16.18
C THR A 232 2.34 1.15 -16.43
N ALA A 233 2.64 2.08 -15.51
CA ALA A 233 3.86 2.88 -15.53
C ALA A 233 5.11 2.15 -14.97
N GLY A 234 4.99 0.87 -14.59
CA GLY A 234 6.10 0.09 -14.04
C GLY A 234 6.36 0.32 -12.55
N ILE A 235 5.49 1.05 -11.85
CA ILE A 235 5.64 1.30 -10.42
C ILE A 235 5.12 0.08 -9.63
N ASN A 236 5.95 -0.47 -8.75
CA ASN A 236 5.58 -1.62 -7.95
C ASN A 236 4.67 -1.20 -6.77
N VAL A 237 3.39 -1.55 -6.83
CA VAL A 237 2.44 -1.30 -5.73
C VAL A 237 2.57 -2.38 -4.66
N ILE A 238 3.45 -2.13 -3.69
CA ILE A 238 3.81 -3.11 -2.66
C ILE A 238 2.72 -3.33 -1.60
N ARG A 239 1.81 -2.36 -1.42
CA ARG A 239 0.72 -2.45 -0.45
C ARG A 239 -0.57 -1.80 -0.98
N VAL A 240 -1.69 -2.50 -0.77
CA VAL A 240 -3.04 -1.98 -0.99
C VAL A 240 -3.87 -2.33 0.25
N GLY A 241 -4.42 -1.32 0.91
CA GLY A 241 -5.18 -1.46 2.14
C GLY A 241 -4.35 -1.61 3.41
N LEU A 242 -4.97 -1.29 4.53
CA LEU A 242 -4.36 -1.33 5.85
C LEU A 242 -4.20 -2.79 6.30
N LYS A 243 -3.06 -3.11 6.93
CA LYS A 243 -2.84 -4.44 7.49
C LYS A 243 -3.66 -4.59 8.78
N SER A 244 -4.33 -5.74 8.92
CA SER A 244 -4.95 -6.11 10.19
C SER A 244 -3.89 -6.27 11.28
N THR A 245 -4.16 -5.69 12.43
CA THR A 245 -3.39 -5.85 13.67
C THR A 245 -4.36 -6.21 14.79
N ASP A 246 -3.84 -6.49 15.98
CA ASP A 246 -4.68 -6.77 17.14
C ASP A 246 -5.60 -5.59 17.51
N ILE A 247 -5.20 -4.37 17.16
CA ILE A 247 -5.96 -3.13 17.40
C ILE A 247 -6.76 -2.71 16.16
N ILE A 248 -6.16 -2.79 14.97
CA ILE A 248 -6.80 -2.43 13.70
C ILE A 248 -7.46 -3.66 13.09
N ASN A 249 -8.70 -3.87 13.42
CA ASN A 249 -9.56 -4.95 12.90
C ASN A 249 -11.03 -4.55 13.02
N GLU A 250 -11.92 -5.35 12.45
CA GLU A 250 -13.38 -5.09 12.42
C GLU A 250 -14.03 -4.96 13.82
N ASN A 251 -13.42 -5.52 14.86
CA ASN A 251 -13.87 -5.46 16.25
C ASN A 251 -12.99 -4.55 17.13
N GLY A 252 -12.04 -3.87 16.52
CA GLY A 252 -11.04 -3.04 17.20
C GLY A 252 -11.31 -1.55 17.07
N ALA A 253 -10.25 -0.76 16.89
CA ALA A 253 -10.29 0.71 16.87
C ALA A 253 -10.83 1.32 15.56
N VAL A 254 -11.41 0.52 14.67
CA VAL A 254 -12.01 1.01 13.41
C VAL A 254 -13.51 1.19 13.63
N THR A 255 -13.95 2.46 13.66
CA THR A 255 -15.37 2.80 13.84
C THR A 255 -16.14 2.85 12.51
N GLY A 256 -15.44 3.08 11.38
CA GLY A 256 -16.08 3.19 10.08
C GLY A 256 -15.11 3.34 8.91
N GLY A 257 -15.67 3.61 7.73
CA GLY A 257 -14.91 3.70 6.49
C GLY A 257 -14.69 2.32 5.84
N THR A 258 -13.73 2.24 4.93
CA THR A 258 -13.57 1.10 4.03
C THR A 258 -12.50 0.12 4.54
N TYR A 259 -12.62 -0.31 5.78
CA TYR A 259 -11.74 -1.37 6.27
C TYR A 259 -12.17 -2.74 5.74
N HIS A 260 -11.25 -3.47 5.15
CA HIS A 260 -11.42 -4.89 4.80
C HIS A 260 -10.06 -5.59 4.89
N PRO A 261 -9.93 -6.72 5.61
CA PRO A 261 -8.65 -7.41 5.83
C PRO A 261 -8.00 -7.90 4.52
N ALA A 262 -8.81 -8.16 3.51
CA ALA A 262 -8.38 -8.58 2.17
C ALA A 262 -8.63 -7.49 1.11
N PHE A 263 -8.49 -6.19 1.45
CA PHE A 263 -8.82 -5.09 0.53
C PHE A 263 -8.05 -5.18 -0.79
N ARG A 264 -6.76 -5.58 -0.76
CA ARG A 264 -5.98 -5.84 -1.98
C ARG A 264 -6.66 -6.88 -2.88
N GLN A 265 -7.17 -7.97 -2.31
CA GLN A 265 -7.87 -9.00 -3.08
C GLN A 265 -9.17 -8.48 -3.70
N LEU A 266 -9.87 -7.56 -3.04
CA LEU A 266 -11.06 -6.92 -3.63
C LEU A 266 -10.66 -6.11 -4.88
N VAL A 267 -9.60 -5.32 -4.79
CA VAL A 267 -9.10 -4.50 -5.91
C VAL A 267 -8.61 -5.39 -7.07
N GLU A 268 -7.74 -6.35 -6.79
CA GLU A 268 -7.21 -7.27 -7.81
C GLU A 268 -8.29 -8.18 -8.39
N GLY A 269 -9.28 -8.56 -7.58
CA GLY A 269 -10.45 -9.30 -8.04
C GLY A 269 -11.32 -8.48 -8.99
N ALA A 270 -11.50 -7.19 -8.75
CA ALA A 270 -12.21 -6.28 -9.65
C ALA A 270 -11.46 -6.08 -10.98
N ILE A 271 -10.12 -5.99 -10.94
CA ILE A 271 -9.28 -5.96 -12.16
C ILE A 271 -9.44 -7.26 -12.95
N ALA A 272 -9.37 -8.41 -12.27
CA ALA A 272 -9.55 -9.71 -12.91
C ALA A 272 -10.92 -9.84 -13.59
N GLN A 273 -11.99 -9.39 -12.92
CA GLN A 273 -13.33 -9.38 -13.48
C GLN A 273 -13.42 -8.57 -14.78
N GLU A 274 -12.87 -7.36 -14.78
CA GLU A 274 -12.83 -6.47 -15.95
C GLU A 274 -12.07 -7.11 -17.11
N MET A 275 -10.86 -7.64 -16.86
CA MET A 275 -10.04 -8.29 -17.88
C MET A 275 -10.70 -9.54 -18.46
N LEU A 276 -11.33 -10.35 -17.62
CA LEU A 276 -12.06 -11.55 -18.08
C LEU A 276 -13.25 -11.17 -18.93
N GLU A 277 -14.01 -10.16 -18.53
CA GLU A 277 -15.17 -9.71 -19.29
C GLU A 277 -14.76 -9.13 -20.63
N GLU A 278 -13.74 -8.27 -20.68
CA GLU A 278 -13.21 -7.72 -21.94
C GLU A 278 -12.75 -8.83 -22.91
N LYS A 279 -12.09 -9.86 -22.41
CA LYS A 279 -11.64 -10.97 -23.25
C LYS A 279 -12.83 -11.85 -23.71
N MET A 280 -13.77 -12.10 -22.82
CA MET A 280 -14.96 -12.90 -23.11
C MET A 280 -15.84 -12.24 -24.21
N LEU A 281 -15.99 -10.91 -24.15
CA LEU A 281 -16.79 -10.16 -25.13
C LEU A 281 -16.18 -10.14 -26.55
N LYS A 282 -14.90 -10.54 -26.70
CA LYS A 282 -14.26 -10.74 -28.02
C LYS A 282 -14.55 -12.10 -28.63
N LEU A 283 -15.21 -13.00 -27.90
CA LEU A 283 -15.59 -14.34 -28.35
C LEU A 283 -17.04 -14.34 -28.79
N ASP A 284 -17.41 -15.27 -29.69
CA ASP A 284 -18.81 -15.49 -30.02
C ASP A 284 -19.51 -16.31 -28.92
N ILE A 285 -20.13 -15.60 -28.00
CA ILE A 285 -20.86 -16.16 -26.86
C ILE A 285 -22.38 -16.12 -27.02
N SER A 286 -22.88 -15.91 -28.24
CA SER A 286 -24.31 -15.73 -28.52
C SER A 286 -25.12 -17.00 -28.42
N GLN A 287 -24.48 -18.17 -28.58
CA GLN A 287 -25.18 -19.47 -28.63
C GLN A 287 -25.61 -19.93 -27.22
N LYS A 288 -26.82 -20.43 -27.12
CA LYS A 288 -27.34 -21.04 -25.89
C LYS A 288 -26.58 -22.32 -25.55
N GLY A 289 -26.10 -22.42 -24.30
CA GLY A 289 -25.32 -23.57 -23.85
C GLY A 289 -23.81 -23.42 -24.08
N THR A 290 -23.36 -22.25 -24.52
CA THR A 290 -21.94 -21.94 -24.62
C THR A 290 -21.21 -22.25 -23.32
N LYS A 291 -20.04 -22.86 -23.40
CA LYS A 291 -19.17 -23.14 -22.26
C LYS A 291 -17.91 -22.27 -22.37
N VAL A 292 -17.60 -21.55 -21.32
CA VAL A 292 -16.41 -20.69 -21.23
C VAL A 292 -15.52 -21.17 -20.10
N THR A 293 -14.23 -21.31 -20.38
CA THR A 293 -13.23 -21.54 -19.33
C THR A 293 -12.43 -20.29 -19.11
N PHE A 294 -12.36 -19.85 -17.85
CA PHE A 294 -11.46 -18.84 -17.36
C PHE A 294 -10.22 -19.51 -16.77
N GLU A 295 -9.04 -19.04 -17.14
CA GLU A 295 -7.76 -19.59 -16.69
C GLU A 295 -6.87 -18.51 -16.11
N SER A 296 -6.10 -18.84 -15.07
CA SER A 296 -5.04 -18.05 -14.47
C SER A 296 -3.98 -18.94 -13.84
N CYS A 297 -2.80 -18.39 -13.53
CA CYS A 297 -1.86 -19.14 -12.68
C CYS A 297 -2.42 -19.34 -11.26
N GLY A 298 -1.79 -20.24 -10.50
CA GLY A 298 -2.22 -20.55 -9.13
C GLY A 298 -2.23 -19.32 -8.19
N ALA A 299 -1.29 -18.40 -8.35
CA ALA A 299 -1.21 -17.17 -7.55
C ALA A 299 -2.41 -16.24 -7.78
N SER A 300 -2.88 -16.12 -9.02
CA SER A 300 -3.99 -15.25 -9.42
C SER A 300 -5.36 -15.90 -9.36
N PHE A 301 -5.43 -17.19 -9.04
CA PHE A 301 -6.69 -17.94 -9.06
C PHE A 301 -7.75 -17.38 -8.10
N SER A 302 -7.34 -16.96 -6.91
CA SER A 302 -8.26 -16.36 -5.93
C SER A 302 -8.84 -15.04 -6.42
N ASN A 303 -8.05 -14.22 -7.13
CA ASN A 303 -8.49 -12.95 -7.72
C ASN A 303 -9.45 -13.21 -8.90
N MET A 304 -9.17 -14.22 -9.73
CA MET A 304 -10.05 -14.64 -10.82
C MET A 304 -11.43 -15.06 -10.30
N VAL A 305 -11.48 -15.80 -9.22
CA VAL A 305 -12.73 -16.27 -8.59
C VAL A 305 -13.44 -15.11 -7.85
N GLY A 306 -12.68 -14.17 -7.34
CA GLY A 306 -13.11 -13.05 -6.50
C GLY A 306 -13.32 -13.45 -5.03
N ASN A 307 -13.18 -12.46 -4.15
CA ASN A 307 -13.46 -12.64 -2.73
C ASN A 307 -14.89 -13.17 -2.53
N ASN A 308 -15.09 -14.15 -1.66
CA ASN A 308 -16.38 -14.81 -1.47
C ASN A 308 -17.05 -15.27 -2.78
N LYS A 309 -16.26 -15.60 -3.80
CA LYS A 309 -16.73 -16.01 -5.14
C LYS A 309 -17.52 -14.93 -5.89
N CYS A 310 -17.31 -13.64 -5.57
CA CYS A 310 -18.09 -12.55 -6.17
C CYS A 310 -18.02 -12.52 -7.70
N ASN A 311 -16.86 -12.79 -8.31
CA ASN A 311 -16.72 -12.83 -9.77
C ASN A 311 -17.46 -14.01 -10.38
N LYS A 312 -17.45 -15.18 -9.72
CA LYS A 312 -18.28 -16.32 -10.16
C LYS A 312 -19.77 -15.99 -10.17
N LEU A 313 -20.25 -15.33 -9.12
CA LEU A 313 -21.65 -14.92 -9.00
C LEU A 313 -22.00 -13.85 -10.03
N TYR A 314 -21.10 -12.88 -10.25
CA TYR A 314 -21.28 -11.84 -11.26
C TYR A 314 -21.46 -12.42 -12.66
N PHE A 315 -20.53 -13.28 -13.11
CA PHE A 315 -20.61 -13.87 -14.45
C PHE A 315 -21.83 -14.79 -14.60
N ALA A 316 -22.13 -15.62 -13.60
CA ALA A 316 -23.31 -16.49 -13.64
C ALA A 316 -24.62 -15.67 -13.68
N GLY A 317 -24.70 -14.56 -12.97
CA GLY A 317 -25.90 -13.70 -12.97
C GLY A 317 -26.04 -12.88 -14.25
N LYS A 318 -24.95 -12.31 -14.75
CA LYS A 318 -24.96 -11.45 -15.94
C LYS A 318 -25.13 -12.26 -17.25
N TYR A 319 -24.62 -13.49 -17.29
CA TYR A 319 -24.61 -14.35 -18.46
C TYR A 319 -25.24 -15.74 -18.16
N PRO A 320 -26.55 -15.81 -17.80
CA PRO A 320 -27.16 -17.04 -17.31
C PRO A 320 -27.26 -18.16 -18.35
N HIS A 321 -27.04 -17.87 -19.62
CA HIS A 321 -27.03 -18.84 -20.72
C HIS A 321 -25.66 -19.52 -20.94
N ILE A 322 -24.61 -19.04 -20.24
CA ILE A 322 -23.23 -19.53 -20.34
C ILE A 322 -22.87 -20.36 -19.12
N SER A 323 -22.19 -21.48 -19.36
CA SER A 323 -21.59 -22.28 -18.29
C SER A 323 -20.13 -21.94 -18.12
N PHE A 324 -19.74 -21.52 -16.92
CA PHE A 324 -18.38 -21.09 -16.61
C PHE A 324 -17.59 -22.17 -15.88
N LYS A 325 -16.37 -22.45 -16.37
CA LYS A 325 -15.35 -23.25 -15.69
C LYS A 325 -14.19 -22.33 -15.29
N TYR A 326 -13.59 -22.61 -14.13
CA TYR A 326 -12.42 -21.88 -13.61
C TYR A 326 -11.30 -22.89 -13.45
N ALA A 327 -10.16 -22.66 -14.07
CA ALA A 327 -9.03 -23.59 -14.10
C ALA A 327 -7.69 -22.89 -13.82
N VAL A 328 -6.75 -23.66 -13.27
CA VAL A 328 -5.36 -23.19 -13.10
C VAL A 328 -4.59 -23.58 -14.36
N ASN A 329 -3.88 -22.59 -14.91
CA ASN A 329 -2.92 -22.74 -15.99
C ASN A 329 -1.59 -22.11 -15.56
N ASN A 330 -0.61 -22.93 -15.20
CA ASN A 330 0.68 -22.46 -14.69
C ASN A 330 1.63 -21.94 -15.79
N GLU A 331 1.21 -21.92 -17.04
CA GLU A 331 1.93 -21.27 -18.14
C GLU A 331 1.70 -19.74 -18.16
N LEU A 332 0.63 -19.27 -17.48
CA LEU A 332 0.31 -17.85 -17.35
C LEU A 332 1.10 -17.21 -16.21
N GLU A 333 1.46 -15.94 -16.40
CA GLU A 333 2.11 -15.13 -15.36
C GLU A 333 1.11 -14.64 -14.31
N GLU A 334 1.61 -14.16 -13.19
CA GLU A 334 0.78 -13.54 -12.15
C GLU A 334 0.08 -12.28 -12.70
N GLY A 335 -1.23 -12.20 -12.53
CA GLY A 335 -2.04 -11.11 -13.09
C GLY A 335 -2.52 -11.34 -14.53
N GLU A 336 -2.10 -12.42 -15.17
CA GLU A 336 -2.61 -12.83 -16.49
C GLU A 336 -3.83 -13.73 -16.37
N TYR A 337 -4.78 -13.50 -17.26
CA TYR A 337 -6.00 -14.27 -17.35
C TYR A 337 -6.28 -14.64 -18.80
N GLU A 338 -6.76 -15.85 -19.03
CA GLU A 338 -7.16 -16.34 -20.36
C GLU A 338 -8.62 -16.77 -20.37
N VAL A 339 -9.26 -16.60 -21.53
CA VAL A 339 -10.66 -16.95 -21.74
C VAL A 339 -10.78 -17.80 -22.98
N LYS A 340 -11.32 -19.02 -22.83
CA LYS A 340 -11.45 -20.00 -23.91
C LYS A 340 -12.89 -20.45 -24.06
N LEU A 341 -13.34 -20.57 -25.32
CA LEU A 341 -14.55 -21.36 -25.62
C LEU A 341 -14.19 -22.83 -25.50
N VAL A 342 -15.05 -23.60 -24.86
CA VAL A 342 -14.94 -25.08 -24.88
C VAL A 342 -15.74 -25.56 -26.05
N GLU A 343 -15.06 -26.11 -27.05
CA GLU A 343 -15.73 -26.82 -28.16
C GLU A 343 -16.59 -27.95 -27.61
N GLN A 344 -17.77 -28.10 -28.22
CA GLN A 344 -18.76 -29.15 -27.80
C GLN A 344 -18.31 -30.54 -28.20
#